data_0d151cb6b24a810c0e0f648fcefb8991
#
_entry.id   0d151cb6b24a810c0e0f648fcefb8991
#
_cell.length_a   1.000
_cell.length_b   1.000
_cell.length_c   1.000
_cell.angle_alpha   90.00
_cell.angle_beta   90.00
_cell.angle_gamma   90.00
#
_symmetry.space_group_name_H-M   'P 1'
#
loop_
_entity.id
_entity.type
_entity.pdbx_description
1 polymer ?
#
loop_
_entity_poly.entity_id
_entity_poly.type
_entity_poly.pdbx_seq_one_letter_code
_entity_poly.pdbx_strand_id
1 'polypeptide(L)'
;MIEIQAYKMDGLGNDFIIIDRRKDKIDLSKQQIINIADRKNGPGCDQIIIIDKDKEKKTNAKITFYNSDGGETGACGNGSRCISYFLMSEKKLNKSKINTESGILKAKLTGKTEVSVDMGIPNFDWQKIPLVKKMNHANVKIKTKHFGILSGYTLSVGNPHIIFFKDITFELLKKIGPQIEHHEFFPERCNVTFAEVMNKKNIAVKVWERGAGLTLACGTAACATAVAASKLGLTGKKVNIHFKNGTLHIEWTRDKHIIMTGSVSNIKNISLKI
;
A
#
# COMPACT_ATOMS: atom_id res chain seq x y z
N MET A 1 -27.51 -18.58 -7.26
CA MET A 1 -26.60 -17.92 -6.29
C MET A 1 -25.87 -19.01 -5.53
N ILE A 2 -24.57 -18.99 -5.54
CA ILE A 2 -23.71 -19.94 -4.81
C ILE A 2 -23.24 -19.25 -3.53
N GLU A 3 -23.32 -19.94 -2.40
CA GLU A 3 -22.79 -19.45 -1.14
C GLU A 3 -21.35 -19.93 -0.96
N ILE A 4 -20.41 -18.99 -0.73
CA ILE A 4 -18.99 -19.28 -0.54
C ILE A 4 -18.49 -18.73 0.78
N GLN A 5 -17.55 -19.43 1.40
CA GLN A 5 -16.84 -18.93 2.56
C GLN A 5 -15.79 -17.91 2.14
N ALA A 6 -15.74 -16.79 2.86
CA ALA A 6 -14.72 -15.77 2.72
C ALA A 6 -14.29 -15.24 4.09
N TYR A 7 -13.31 -14.34 4.10
CA TYR A 7 -12.80 -13.78 5.34
C TYR A 7 -12.71 -12.26 5.22
N LYS A 8 -12.92 -11.56 6.32
CA LYS A 8 -12.74 -10.11 6.41
C LYS A 8 -11.60 -9.78 7.34
N MET A 9 -10.71 -8.90 6.90
CA MET A 9 -9.57 -8.40 7.67
C MET A 9 -9.38 -6.89 7.41
N ASP A 10 -8.62 -6.26 8.29
CA ASP A 10 -8.29 -4.85 8.24
C ASP A 10 -6.81 -4.63 8.56
N GLY A 11 -6.21 -3.66 7.89
CA GLY A 11 -4.85 -3.18 8.16
C GLY A 11 -4.82 -1.65 8.23
N LEU A 12 -4.91 -1.08 9.44
CA LEU A 12 -4.94 0.36 9.70
C LEU A 12 -6.14 1.08 9.05
N GLY A 13 -7.33 0.46 9.10
CA GLY A 13 -8.57 1.01 8.57
C GLY A 13 -8.78 0.78 7.08
N ASN A 14 -7.84 0.13 6.40
CA ASN A 14 -8.02 -0.36 5.04
C ASN A 14 -8.50 -1.80 5.11
N ASP A 15 -9.76 -2.08 4.73
CA ASP A 15 -10.41 -3.38 4.93
C ASP A 15 -10.47 -4.23 3.65
N PHE A 16 -10.38 -5.53 3.85
CA PHE A 16 -10.24 -6.53 2.80
C PHE A 16 -11.25 -7.66 2.97
N ILE A 17 -11.80 -8.11 1.85
CA ILE A 17 -12.47 -9.40 1.75
C ILE A 17 -11.50 -10.37 1.06
N ILE A 18 -11.21 -11.49 1.73
CA ILE A 18 -10.27 -12.51 1.28
C ILE A 18 -11.07 -13.72 0.82
N ILE A 19 -10.84 -14.16 -0.42
CA ILE A 19 -11.47 -15.32 -1.03
C ILE A 19 -10.39 -16.34 -1.37
N ASP A 20 -10.48 -17.53 -0.78
CA ASP A 20 -9.51 -18.59 -0.97
C ASP A 20 -9.96 -19.58 -2.05
N ARG A 21 -9.29 -19.54 -3.20
CA ARG A 21 -9.55 -20.42 -4.34
C ARG A 21 -8.58 -21.60 -4.44
N ARG A 22 -7.78 -21.84 -3.40
CA ARG A 22 -6.79 -22.93 -3.45
C ARG A 22 -7.41 -24.32 -3.48
N LYS A 23 -8.62 -24.48 -2.94
CA LYS A 23 -9.36 -25.76 -2.94
C LYS A 23 -10.38 -25.79 -4.07
N ASP A 24 -11.23 -24.79 -4.12
CA ASP A 24 -12.35 -24.71 -5.05
C ASP A 24 -12.12 -23.56 -6.03
N LYS A 25 -12.16 -23.87 -7.32
CA LYS A 25 -12.01 -22.85 -8.37
C LYS A 25 -13.29 -22.03 -8.45
N ILE A 26 -13.24 -20.79 -7.98
CA ILE A 26 -14.31 -19.82 -8.02
C ILE A 26 -13.90 -18.71 -8.97
N ASP A 27 -14.50 -18.65 -10.14
CA ASP A 27 -14.26 -17.57 -11.08
C ASP A 27 -15.24 -16.43 -10.80
N LEU A 28 -14.74 -15.25 -10.50
CA LEU A 28 -15.52 -14.05 -10.24
C LEU A 28 -15.47 -13.11 -11.44
N SER A 29 -16.62 -12.71 -11.93
CA SER A 29 -16.72 -11.64 -12.91
C SER A 29 -16.38 -10.28 -12.27
N LYS A 30 -16.00 -9.32 -13.10
CA LYS A 30 -15.76 -7.94 -12.65
C LYS A 30 -16.97 -7.36 -11.88
N GLN A 31 -18.19 -7.64 -12.36
CA GLN A 31 -19.41 -7.15 -11.70
C GLN A 31 -19.62 -7.78 -10.32
N GLN A 32 -19.30 -9.06 -10.13
CA GLN A 32 -19.36 -9.70 -8.82
C GLN A 32 -18.34 -9.10 -7.84
N ILE A 33 -17.13 -8.78 -8.30
CA ILE A 33 -16.13 -8.08 -7.48
C ILE A 33 -16.65 -6.72 -7.01
N ILE A 34 -17.24 -5.92 -7.93
CA ILE A 34 -17.84 -4.63 -7.59
C ILE A 34 -18.99 -4.79 -6.58
N ASN A 35 -19.86 -5.77 -6.78
CA ASN A 35 -20.99 -6.02 -5.88
C ASN A 35 -20.54 -6.45 -4.47
N ILE A 36 -19.51 -7.29 -4.37
CA ILE A 36 -18.92 -7.71 -3.08
C ILE A 36 -18.29 -6.50 -2.36
N ALA A 37 -17.63 -5.61 -3.10
CA ALA A 37 -16.98 -4.44 -2.54
C ALA A 37 -17.95 -3.30 -2.19
N ASP A 38 -19.18 -3.32 -2.70
CA ASP A 38 -20.18 -2.29 -2.44
C ASP A 38 -20.57 -2.25 -0.95
N ARG A 39 -20.37 -1.10 -0.30
CA ARG A 39 -20.67 -0.90 1.13
C ARG A 39 -22.15 -0.68 1.43
N LYS A 40 -23.00 -0.44 0.40
CA LYS A 40 -24.42 -0.22 0.57
C LYS A 40 -25.23 -1.51 0.36
N ASN A 41 -24.89 -2.25 -0.68
CA ASN A 41 -25.70 -3.38 -1.16
C ASN A 41 -24.96 -4.73 -0.99
N GLY A 42 -23.69 -4.70 -0.62
CA GLY A 42 -22.85 -5.88 -0.43
C GLY A 42 -22.17 -5.89 0.95
N PRO A 43 -21.27 -6.85 1.19
CA PRO A 43 -20.46 -6.92 2.40
C PRO A 43 -19.54 -5.72 2.60
N GLY A 44 -19.12 -5.08 1.51
CA GLY A 44 -18.33 -3.86 1.46
C GLY A 44 -16.89 -4.03 1.91
N CYS A 45 -15.96 -3.52 1.12
CA CYS A 45 -14.53 -3.43 1.46
C CYS A 45 -13.83 -2.43 0.55
N ASP A 46 -12.59 -2.06 0.90
CA ASP A 46 -11.74 -1.26 0.04
C ASP A 46 -11.17 -2.09 -1.11
N GLN A 47 -10.76 -3.34 -0.82
CA GLN A 47 -10.18 -4.23 -1.82
C GLN A 47 -10.55 -5.69 -1.54
N ILE A 48 -10.56 -6.50 -2.60
CA ILE A 48 -10.72 -7.96 -2.53
C ILE A 48 -9.34 -8.61 -2.76
N ILE A 49 -9.03 -9.61 -1.95
CA ILE A 49 -7.81 -10.41 -2.05
C ILE A 49 -8.18 -11.82 -2.46
N ILE A 50 -7.68 -12.27 -3.60
CA ILE A 50 -7.85 -13.65 -4.07
C ILE A 50 -6.58 -14.45 -3.76
N ILE A 51 -6.77 -15.64 -3.17
CA ILE A 51 -5.71 -16.60 -2.90
C ILE A 51 -5.80 -17.75 -3.90
N ASP A 52 -4.75 -17.94 -4.69
CA ASP A 52 -4.59 -19.05 -5.61
C ASP A 52 -3.40 -19.94 -5.21
N LYS A 53 -3.38 -21.18 -5.72
CA LYS A 53 -2.18 -22.03 -5.63
C LYS A 53 -1.04 -21.39 -6.44
N ASP A 54 0.14 -21.31 -5.85
CA ASP A 54 1.33 -20.96 -6.61
C ASP A 54 1.74 -22.19 -7.46
N LYS A 55 1.53 -22.10 -8.77
CA LYS A 55 1.83 -23.19 -9.70
C LYS A 55 3.31 -23.56 -9.71
N GLU A 56 4.20 -22.59 -9.50
CA GLU A 56 5.65 -22.80 -9.45
C GLU A 56 6.12 -23.33 -8.08
N LYS A 57 5.27 -23.40 -7.08
CA LYS A 57 5.55 -23.86 -5.71
C LYS A 57 6.72 -23.14 -5.03
N LYS A 58 7.01 -21.90 -5.46
CA LYS A 58 8.09 -21.06 -4.89
C LYS A 58 7.62 -20.28 -3.65
N THR A 59 6.30 -20.14 -3.50
CA THR A 59 5.67 -19.35 -2.44
C THR A 59 4.53 -20.11 -1.77
N ASN A 60 3.97 -19.54 -0.70
CA ASN A 60 2.84 -20.15 0.01
C ASN A 60 1.53 -20.04 -0.79
N ALA A 61 1.39 -18.98 -1.60
CA ALA A 61 0.25 -18.74 -2.46
C ALA A 61 0.56 -17.67 -3.51
N LYS A 62 -0.19 -17.67 -4.62
CA LYS A 62 -0.31 -16.54 -5.55
C LYS A 62 -1.45 -15.65 -5.06
N ILE A 63 -1.22 -14.35 -5.03
CA ILE A 63 -2.17 -13.35 -4.53
C ILE A 63 -2.49 -12.35 -5.61
N THR A 64 -3.79 -12.11 -5.81
CA THR A 64 -4.29 -11.06 -6.70
C THR A 64 -5.12 -10.07 -5.87
N PHE A 65 -4.88 -8.77 -6.05
CA PHE A 65 -5.63 -7.71 -5.40
C PHE A 65 -6.56 -7.04 -6.42
N TYR A 66 -7.82 -6.82 -6.03
CA TYR A 66 -8.79 -6.08 -6.81
C TYR A 66 -9.28 -4.85 -6.03
N ASN A 67 -9.33 -3.72 -6.70
CA ASN A 67 -9.98 -2.53 -6.17
C ASN A 67 -11.50 -2.67 -6.20
N SER A 68 -12.21 -1.81 -5.50
CA SER A 68 -13.67 -1.81 -5.45
C SER A 68 -14.36 -1.54 -6.81
N ASP A 69 -13.63 -1.02 -7.79
CA ASP A 69 -14.09 -0.85 -9.18
C ASP A 69 -13.92 -2.11 -10.05
N GLY A 70 -13.42 -3.19 -9.46
CA GLY A 70 -13.15 -4.47 -10.12
C GLY A 70 -11.86 -4.50 -10.95
N GLY A 71 -11.04 -3.45 -10.89
CA GLY A 71 -9.71 -3.41 -11.51
C GLY A 71 -8.65 -4.10 -10.66
N GLU A 72 -7.74 -4.83 -11.29
CA GLU A 72 -6.57 -5.40 -10.61
C GLU A 72 -5.57 -4.31 -10.21
N THR A 73 -4.86 -4.55 -9.10
CA THR A 73 -3.75 -3.71 -8.66
C THR A 73 -2.56 -4.57 -8.27
N GLY A 74 -1.35 -4.15 -8.66
CA GLY A 74 -0.15 -4.97 -8.55
C GLY A 74 0.33 -5.21 -7.12
N ALA A 75 0.04 -4.29 -6.19
CA ALA A 75 0.45 -4.42 -4.80
C ALA A 75 -0.42 -3.57 -3.86
N CYS A 76 -0.64 -4.10 -2.68
CA CYS A 76 -1.22 -3.39 -1.54
C CYS A 76 -0.46 -3.74 -0.27
N GLY A 77 0.28 -2.78 0.28
CA GLY A 77 1.11 -3.02 1.48
C GLY A 77 0.28 -3.46 2.70
N ASN A 78 -0.90 -2.87 2.91
CA ASN A 78 -1.82 -3.23 3.99
C ASN A 78 -2.40 -4.63 3.75
N GLY A 79 -2.86 -4.91 2.52
CA GLY A 79 -3.36 -6.23 2.13
C GLY A 79 -2.29 -7.31 2.21
N SER A 80 -1.04 -6.99 1.86
CA SER A 80 0.08 -7.94 1.98
C SER A 80 0.35 -8.35 3.44
N ARG A 81 0.19 -7.44 4.42
CA ARG A 81 0.26 -7.82 5.85
C ARG A 81 -0.90 -8.73 6.24
N CYS A 82 -2.13 -8.35 5.88
CA CYS A 82 -3.33 -9.14 6.21
C CYS A 82 -3.25 -10.55 5.64
N ILE A 83 -2.95 -10.69 4.34
CA ILE A 83 -2.90 -12.01 3.70
C ILE A 83 -1.72 -12.85 4.20
N SER A 84 -0.57 -12.24 4.50
CA SER A 84 0.55 -12.95 5.10
C SER A 84 0.21 -13.47 6.49
N TYR A 85 -0.47 -12.66 7.31
CA TYR A 85 -0.98 -13.11 8.62
C TYR A 85 -1.97 -14.26 8.48
N PHE A 86 -2.91 -14.17 7.54
CA PHE A 86 -3.88 -15.23 7.25
C PHE A 86 -3.19 -16.56 6.94
N LEU A 87 -2.25 -16.56 5.99
CA LEU A 87 -1.50 -17.75 5.59
C LEU A 87 -0.60 -18.33 6.71
N MET A 88 -0.01 -17.45 7.52
CA MET A 88 0.80 -17.86 8.68
C MET A 88 -0.07 -18.48 9.77
N SER A 89 -1.23 -17.90 10.05
CA SER A 89 -2.18 -18.38 11.06
C SER A 89 -2.75 -19.76 10.70
N GLU A 90 -3.12 -19.96 9.42
CA GLU A 90 -3.64 -21.24 8.92
C GLU A 90 -2.67 -22.39 9.15
N LYS A 91 -1.38 -22.17 8.91
CA LYS A 91 -0.34 -23.20 8.97
C LYS A 91 0.50 -23.17 10.24
N LYS A 92 0.16 -22.31 11.21
CA LYS A 92 0.93 -22.07 12.45
C LYS A 92 2.41 -21.76 12.15
N LEU A 93 2.65 -20.92 11.13
CA LEU A 93 3.97 -20.48 10.72
C LEU A 93 4.25 -19.07 11.23
N ASN A 94 5.53 -18.69 11.33
CA ASN A 94 5.96 -17.33 11.66
C ASN A 94 6.56 -16.57 10.46
N LYS A 95 6.61 -17.20 9.29
CA LYS A 95 7.08 -16.61 8.04
C LYS A 95 6.21 -17.05 6.88
N SER A 96 6.01 -16.18 5.91
CA SER A 96 5.35 -16.49 4.66
C SER A 96 6.05 -15.82 3.45
N LYS A 97 5.85 -16.42 2.29
CA LYS A 97 6.19 -15.84 1.00
C LYS A 97 4.92 -15.83 0.16
N ILE A 98 4.60 -14.71 -0.44
CA ILE A 98 3.46 -14.58 -1.35
C ILE A 98 3.95 -14.11 -2.72
N ASN A 99 3.35 -14.64 -3.78
CA ASN A 99 3.62 -14.21 -5.15
C ASN A 99 2.54 -13.22 -5.57
N THR A 100 2.91 -11.99 -5.90
CA THR A 100 2.02 -10.93 -6.37
C THR A 100 2.43 -10.48 -7.77
N GLU A 101 1.62 -9.70 -8.45
CA GLU A 101 1.99 -9.09 -9.73
C GLU A 101 3.28 -8.23 -9.62
N SER A 102 3.48 -7.57 -8.48
CA SER A 102 4.68 -6.77 -8.20
C SER A 102 5.90 -7.61 -7.77
N GLY A 103 5.78 -8.95 -7.75
CA GLY A 103 6.83 -9.87 -7.38
C GLY A 103 6.60 -10.61 -6.07
N ILE A 104 7.63 -11.31 -5.61
CA ILE A 104 7.58 -12.11 -4.39
C ILE A 104 7.83 -11.24 -3.17
N LEU A 105 6.85 -11.17 -2.28
CA LEU A 105 6.96 -10.51 -0.97
C LEU A 105 7.24 -11.55 0.12
N LYS A 106 8.13 -11.21 1.05
CA LYS A 106 8.46 -12.01 2.23
C LYS A 106 7.87 -11.32 3.45
N ALA A 107 7.22 -12.08 4.30
CA ALA A 107 6.63 -11.56 5.53
C ALA A 107 7.04 -12.40 6.74
N LYS A 108 7.03 -11.76 7.92
CA LYS A 108 7.33 -12.36 9.21
C LYS A 108 6.35 -11.84 10.26
N LEU A 109 5.86 -12.76 11.10
CA LEU A 109 5.10 -12.41 12.30
C LEU A 109 6.08 -11.89 13.37
N THR A 110 5.82 -10.68 13.88
CA THR A 110 6.68 -10.00 14.88
C THR A 110 5.98 -9.78 16.22
N GLY A 111 4.67 -9.95 16.26
CA GLY A 111 3.83 -9.89 17.47
C GLY A 111 2.57 -10.71 17.26
N LYS A 112 1.63 -10.67 18.19
CA LYS A 112 0.37 -11.45 18.13
C LYS A 112 -0.41 -11.21 16.83
N THR A 113 -0.52 -9.93 16.41
CA THR A 113 -1.18 -9.48 15.18
C THR A 113 -0.31 -8.47 14.44
N GLU A 114 0.99 -8.48 14.65
CA GLU A 114 1.92 -7.55 14.01
C GLU A 114 2.75 -8.30 12.97
N VAL A 115 2.79 -7.75 11.75
CA VAL A 115 3.44 -8.38 10.59
C VAL A 115 4.42 -7.41 9.96
N SER A 116 5.64 -7.89 9.74
CA SER A 116 6.66 -7.22 8.93
C SER A 116 6.65 -7.79 7.52
N VAL A 117 6.65 -6.92 6.53
CA VAL A 117 6.74 -7.27 5.10
C VAL A 117 7.97 -6.60 4.49
N ASP A 118 8.76 -7.36 3.76
CA ASP A 118 9.85 -6.85 2.94
C ASP A 118 9.25 -6.28 1.64
N MET A 119 9.28 -4.96 1.52
CA MET A 119 8.74 -4.19 0.40
C MET A 119 9.76 -4.01 -0.74
N GLY A 120 10.92 -4.67 -0.64
CA GLY A 120 11.98 -4.59 -1.64
C GLY A 120 12.86 -3.35 -1.52
N ILE A 121 13.53 -3.02 -2.61
CA ILE A 121 14.52 -1.93 -2.69
C ILE A 121 13.90 -0.74 -3.41
N PRO A 122 13.98 0.48 -2.84
CA PRO A 122 13.45 1.68 -3.49
C PRO A 122 14.28 2.03 -4.73
N ASN A 123 13.63 2.56 -5.74
CA ASN A 123 14.27 2.98 -6.97
C ASN A 123 14.24 4.51 -7.13
N PHE A 124 15.36 5.09 -7.51
CA PHE A 124 15.56 6.53 -7.70
C PHE A 124 15.81 6.91 -9.16
N ASP A 125 15.87 5.93 -10.04
CA ASP A 125 16.02 6.17 -11.47
C ASP A 125 14.72 6.78 -12.02
N TRP A 126 14.84 7.89 -12.73
CA TRP A 126 13.70 8.60 -13.29
C TRP A 126 12.82 7.75 -14.19
N GLN A 127 13.41 6.78 -14.94
CA GLN A 127 12.68 5.84 -15.79
C GLN A 127 11.87 4.83 -14.95
N LYS A 128 12.35 4.47 -13.76
CA LYS A 128 11.68 3.55 -12.84
C LYS A 128 10.68 4.24 -11.91
N ILE A 129 10.79 5.57 -11.76
CA ILE A 129 9.77 6.41 -11.10
C ILE A 129 8.62 6.74 -12.05
N PRO A 130 8.67 6.40 -13.28
CA PRO A 130 8.30 6.86 -14.60
C PRO A 130 8.04 8.38 -14.70
N LEU A 131 9.11 9.16 -14.55
CA LEU A 131 9.08 10.60 -14.83
C LEU A 131 9.18 10.86 -16.34
N VAL A 132 8.58 11.94 -16.83
CA VAL A 132 8.57 12.31 -18.26
C VAL A 132 9.98 12.53 -18.83
N LYS A 133 10.95 12.91 -18.00
CA LYS A 133 12.36 13.14 -18.38
C LYS A 133 13.28 13.02 -17.17
N LYS A 134 14.59 12.94 -17.44
CA LYS A 134 15.61 13.00 -16.39
C LYS A 134 15.56 14.31 -15.65
N MET A 135 15.38 14.26 -14.33
CA MET A 135 15.38 15.40 -13.43
C MET A 135 15.94 15.00 -12.06
N ASN A 136 16.25 15.99 -11.23
CA ASN A 136 16.70 15.72 -9.86
C ASN A 136 15.54 15.20 -9.02
N HIS A 137 15.50 13.90 -8.81
CA HIS A 137 14.43 13.23 -8.05
C HIS A 137 14.30 13.73 -6.61
N ALA A 138 15.37 14.29 -6.01
CA ALA A 138 15.34 14.83 -4.66
C ALA A 138 14.77 16.26 -4.60
N ASN A 139 14.50 16.91 -5.73
CA ASN A 139 14.03 18.29 -5.79
C ASN A 139 13.20 18.54 -7.06
N VAL A 140 12.11 17.79 -7.22
CA VAL A 140 11.15 17.99 -8.30
C VAL A 140 10.26 19.17 -7.95
N LYS A 141 10.27 20.20 -8.79
CA LYS A 141 9.52 21.45 -8.56
C LYS A 141 8.15 21.39 -9.22
N ILE A 142 7.10 21.36 -8.40
CA ILE A 142 5.71 21.37 -8.86
C ILE A 142 5.10 22.74 -8.60
N LYS A 143 4.59 23.37 -9.66
CA LYS A 143 3.86 24.65 -9.55
C LYS A 143 2.41 24.36 -9.14
N THR A 144 1.96 24.93 -8.04
CA THR A 144 0.58 24.82 -7.56
C THR A 144 -0.03 26.20 -7.38
N LYS A 145 -1.35 26.29 -7.52
CA LYS A 145 -2.07 27.56 -7.32
C LYS A 145 -2.03 28.06 -5.87
N HIS A 146 -1.91 27.13 -4.90
CA HIS A 146 -1.98 27.45 -3.45
C HIS A 146 -0.64 27.79 -2.82
N PHE A 147 0.46 27.17 -3.28
CA PHE A 147 1.78 27.30 -2.66
C PHE A 147 2.84 27.89 -3.60
N GLY A 148 2.46 28.30 -4.82
CA GLY A 148 3.46 28.61 -5.84
C GLY A 148 4.26 27.34 -6.19
N ILE A 149 5.58 27.36 -5.99
CA ILE A 149 6.46 26.23 -6.30
C ILE A 149 6.71 25.40 -5.04
N LEU A 150 6.30 24.12 -5.07
CA LEU A 150 6.65 23.11 -4.07
C LEU A 150 7.81 22.25 -4.57
N SER A 151 8.76 21.98 -3.69
CA SER A 151 9.87 21.03 -3.94
C SER A 151 9.53 19.68 -3.32
N GLY A 152 9.34 18.67 -4.18
CA GLY A 152 9.02 17.31 -3.78
C GLY A 152 10.19 16.35 -3.99
N TYR A 153 10.27 15.32 -3.16
CA TYR A 153 11.18 14.19 -3.32
C TYR A 153 10.44 13.06 -4.02
N THR A 154 10.99 12.53 -5.12
CA THR A 154 10.36 11.43 -5.88
C THR A 154 11.16 10.15 -5.79
N LEU A 155 10.48 9.03 -5.70
CA LEU A 155 11.05 7.68 -5.78
C LEU A 155 9.96 6.66 -6.12
N SER A 156 10.38 5.45 -6.47
CA SER A 156 9.48 4.30 -6.64
C SER A 156 9.73 3.25 -5.56
N VAL A 157 8.67 2.71 -5.00
CA VAL A 157 8.66 1.50 -4.16
C VAL A 157 7.76 0.42 -4.78
N GLY A 158 7.90 0.26 -6.12
CA GLY A 158 7.02 -0.54 -6.96
C GLY A 158 5.92 0.29 -7.65
N ASN A 159 5.70 1.51 -7.20
CA ASN A 159 4.81 2.52 -7.77
C ASN A 159 5.39 3.92 -7.50
N PRO A 160 5.03 4.94 -8.33
CA PRO A 160 5.59 6.29 -8.23
C PRO A 160 5.05 7.06 -7.04
N HIS A 161 5.94 7.74 -6.32
CA HIS A 161 5.63 8.62 -5.20
C HIS A 161 6.30 9.99 -5.34
N ILE A 162 5.58 11.05 -4.93
CA ILE A 162 6.16 12.36 -4.63
C ILE A 162 5.83 12.75 -3.20
N ILE A 163 6.86 13.15 -2.43
CA ILE A 163 6.75 13.50 -1.02
C ILE A 163 7.14 14.96 -0.82
N PHE A 164 6.26 15.72 -0.19
CA PHE A 164 6.50 17.09 0.24
C PHE A 164 6.62 17.12 1.76
N PHE A 165 7.78 17.52 2.28
CA PHE A 165 7.99 17.68 3.72
C PHE A 165 7.41 19.02 4.18
N LYS A 166 6.09 19.06 4.27
CA LYS A 166 5.27 20.20 4.67
C LYS A 166 3.96 19.68 5.25
N ASP A 167 3.51 20.26 6.36
CA ASP A 167 2.17 19.98 6.85
C ASP A 167 1.12 20.75 6.06
N ILE A 168 -0.02 20.12 5.82
CA ILE A 168 -1.22 20.71 5.22
C ILE A 168 -2.47 20.10 5.83
N THR A 169 -3.63 20.72 5.65
CA THR A 169 -4.92 20.13 6.04
C THR A 169 -5.37 19.07 5.03
N PHE A 170 -6.22 18.13 5.44
CA PHE A 170 -6.85 17.17 4.54
C PHE A 170 -7.70 17.87 3.45
N GLU A 171 -8.37 18.97 3.80
CA GLU A 171 -9.17 19.74 2.85
C GLU A 171 -8.31 20.35 1.74
N LEU A 172 -7.11 20.82 2.09
CA LEU A 172 -6.19 21.33 1.10
C LEU A 172 -5.62 20.20 0.23
N LEU A 173 -5.29 19.04 0.83
CA LEU A 173 -4.85 17.87 0.07
C LEU A 173 -5.91 17.40 -0.95
N LYS A 174 -7.20 17.40 -0.60
CA LYS A 174 -8.29 17.11 -1.55
C LYS A 174 -8.30 18.06 -2.76
N LYS A 175 -7.92 19.32 -2.57
CA LYS A 175 -7.88 20.32 -3.65
C LYS A 175 -6.67 20.19 -4.55
N ILE A 176 -5.48 19.93 -3.97
CA ILE A 176 -4.21 19.95 -4.72
C ILE A 176 -3.72 18.55 -5.12
N GLY A 177 -4.13 17.52 -4.40
CA GLY A 177 -3.74 16.13 -4.67
C GLY A 177 -4.01 15.69 -6.12
N PRO A 178 -5.24 15.88 -6.65
CA PRO A 178 -5.53 15.55 -8.05
C PRO A 178 -4.65 16.30 -9.05
N GLN A 179 -4.33 17.58 -8.78
CA GLN A 179 -3.50 18.38 -9.67
C GLN A 179 -2.06 17.87 -9.73
N ILE A 180 -1.53 17.37 -8.59
CA ILE A 180 -0.17 16.84 -8.51
C ILE A 180 -0.14 15.41 -9.05
N GLU A 181 -1.14 14.57 -8.73
CA GLU A 181 -1.27 13.22 -9.28
C GLU A 181 -1.20 13.22 -10.81
N HIS A 182 -1.90 14.16 -11.45
CA HIS A 182 -2.00 14.29 -12.92
C HIS A 182 -1.01 15.29 -13.52
N HIS A 183 0.02 15.71 -12.76
CA HIS A 183 1.01 16.66 -13.28
C HIS A 183 1.78 16.05 -14.45
N GLU A 184 2.10 16.87 -15.47
CA GLU A 184 2.80 16.46 -16.70
C GLU A 184 4.11 15.68 -16.48
N PHE A 185 4.74 15.84 -15.31
CA PHE A 185 5.95 15.10 -14.95
C PHE A 185 5.70 13.63 -14.65
N PHE A 186 4.46 13.25 -14.41
CA PHE A 186 4.05 11.87 -14.04
C PHE A 186 3.07 11.31 -15.09
N PRO A 187 3.53 10.86 -16.27
CA PRO A 187 2.64 10.33 -17.31
C PRO A 187 1.81 9.12 -16.86
N GLU A 188 2.32 8.33 -15.90
CA GLU A 188 1.60 7.22 -15.26
C GLU A 188 0.90 7.63 -13.96
N ARG A 189 0.79 8.95 -13.69
CA ARG A 189 0.32 9.53 -12.43
C ARG A 189 1.22 9.12 -11.24
N CYS A 190 0.98 9.67 -10.05
CA CYS A 190 1.76 9.34 -8.85
C CYS A 190 0.93 9.41 -7.58
N ASN A 191 1.43 8.77 -6.53
CA ASN A 191 0.94 8.95 -5.17
C ASN A 191 1.58 10.22 -4.59
N VAL A 192 0.77 11.03 -3.93
CA VAL A 192 1.17 12.33 -3.38
C VAL A 192 1.12 12.27 -1.86
N THR A 193 2.24 12.55 -1.21
CA THR A 193 2.32 12.56 0.25
C THR A 193 2.76 13.92 0.76
N PHE A 194 2.04 14.45 1.73
CA PHE A 194 2.48 15.56 2.55
C PHE A 194 2.86 15.04 3.93
N ALA A 195 4.06 15.38 4.38
CA ALA A 195 4.70 14.79 5.55
C ALA A 195 5.17 15.87 6.52
N GLU A 196 4.76 15.77 7.77
CA GLU A 196 5.23 16.59 8.88
C GLU A 196 6.26 15.79 9.68
N VAL A 197 7.50 16.26 9.70
CA VAL A 197 8.57 15.64 10.51
C VAL A 197 8.42 16.13 11.95
N MET A 198 7.80 15.32 12.79
CA MET A 198 7.60 15.63 14.21
C MET A 198 8.91 15.60 15.01
N ASN A 199 9.77 14.62 14.71
CA ASN A 199 11.11 14.47 15.26
C ASN A 199 11.90 13.41 14.48
N LYS A 200 13.13 13.09 14.92
CA LYS A 200 14.03 12.12 14.25
C LYS A 200 13.47 10.69 14.14
N LYS A 201 12.38 10.35 14.85
CA LYS A 201 11.80 9.01 14.89
C LYS A 201 10.32 8.97 14.44
N ASN A 202 9.68 10.12 14.22
CA ASN A 202 8.24 10.18 13.99
C ASN A 202 7.91 11.19 12.87
N ILE A 203 7.11 10.76 11.91
CA ILE A 203 6.57 11.58 10.82
C ILE A 203 5.05 11.36 10.74
N ALA A 204 4.28 12.42 10.71
CA ALA A 204 2.86 12.36 10.40
C ALA A 204 2.65 12.57 8.88
N VAL A 205 1.74 11.82 8.27
CA VAL A 205 1.51 11.87 6.81
C VAL A 205 0.03 11.99 6.46
N LYS A 206 -0.21 12.68 5.37
CA LYS A 206 -1.49 12.74 4.67
C LYS A 206 -1.25 12.36 3.21
N VAL A 207 -2.06 11.44 2.69
CA VAL A 207 -1.80 10.80 1.41
C VAL A 207 -2.99 10.95 0.46
N TRP A 208 -2.67 11.29 -0.77
CA TRP A 208 -3.55 11.17 -1.93
C TRP A 208 -2.99 10.06 -2.82
N GLU A 209 -3.70 8.93 -2.89
CA GLU A 209 -3.24 7.78 -3.65
C GLU A 209 -3.65 7.86 -5.12
N ARG A 210 -2.77 7.41 -5.98
CA ARG A 210 -2.97 7.31 -7.42
C ARG A 210 -4.22 6.48 -7.75
N GLY A 211 -5.22 7.12 -8.37
CA GLY A 211 -6.46 6.50 -8.77
C GLY A 211 -7.47 6.21 -7.66
N ALA A 212 -7.10 6.38 -6.38
CA ALA A 212 -7.97 6.14 -5.23
C ALA A 212 -8.32 7.42 -4.46
N GLY A 213 -7.53 8.47 -4.61
CA GLY A 213 -7.77 9.74 -3.93
C GLY A 213 -7.28 9.79 -2.50
N LEU A 214 -8.00 10.51 -1.64
CA LEU A 214 -7.64 10.64 -0.23
C LEU A 214 -7.89 9.31 0.51
N THR A 215 -6.83 8.73 1.06
CA THR A 215 -6.90 7.47 1.82
C THR A 215 -6.42 7.66 3.26
N LEU A 216 -6.87 6.76 4.14
CA LEU A 216 -6.57 6.82 5.57
C LEU A 216 -5.21 6.19 5.92
N ALA A 217 -4.70 5.29 5.10
CA ALA A 217 -3.41 4.63 5.27
C ALA A 217 -2.91 4.06 3.94
N CYS A 218 -1.63 4.28 3.63
CA CYS A 218 -0.96 3.76 2.45
C CYS A 218 0.42 3.21 2.80
N GLY A 219 0.60 1.90 2.66
CA GLY A 219 1.86 1.23 3.02
C GLY A 219 3.05 1.69 2.18
N THR A 220 2.86 1.85 0.86
CA THR A 220 3.93 2.30 -0.05
C THR A 220 4.28 3.77 0.18
N ALA A 221 3.30 4.63 0.51
CA ALA A 221 3.56 6.02 0.87
C ALA A 221 4.38 6.12 2.17
N ALA A 222 4.10 5.28 3.17
CA ALA A 222 4.91 5.21 4.39
C ALA A 222 6.36 4.83 4.07
N CYS A 223 6.56 3.78 3.26
CA CYS A 223 7.88 3.34 2.81
C CYS A 223 8.63 4.44 2.07
N ALA A 224 7.99 5.07 1.09
CA ALA A 224 8.57 6.14 0.29
C ALA A 224 8.96 7.36 1.15
N THR A 225 8.07 7.75 2.08
CA THR A 225 8.31 8.88 3.00
C THR A 225 9.51 8.62 3.92
N ALA A 226 9.59 7.41 4.51
CA ALA A 226 10.69 7.03 5.39
C ALA A 226 12.04 7.06 4.67
N VAL A 227 12.09 6.53 3.45
CA VAL A 227 13.31 6.55 2.61
C VAL A 227 13.70 7.98 2.23
N ALA A 228 12.76 8.80 1.77
CA ALA A 228 12.99 10.19 1.41
C ALA A 228 13.50 11.00 2.61
N ALA A 229 12.86 10.88 3.77
CA ALA A 229 13.27 11.54 5.00
C ALA A 229 14.70 11.14 5.45
N SER A 230 15.02 9.86 5.38
CA SER A 230 16.36 9.35 5.69
C SER A 230 17.43 9.88 4.72
N LYS A 231 17.13 9.93 3.42
CA LYS A 231 18.02 10.47 2.39
C LYS A 231 18.30 11.97 2.57
N LEU A 232 17.31 12.72 3.03
CA LEU A 232 17.42 14.14 3.32
C LEU A 232 18.03 14.43 4.72
N GLY A 233 18.37 13.40 5.51
CA GLY A 233 18.90 13.57 6.87
C GLY A 233 17.87 14.09 7.88
N LEU A 234 16.59 14.08 7.53
CA LEU A 234 15.50 14.51 8.41
C LEU A 234 15.25 13.50 9.53
N THR A 235 15.39 12.19 9.22
CA THR A 235 15.26 11.09 10.19
C THR A 235 16.40 10.09 10.07
N GLY A 236 16.46 9.11 11.00
CA GLY A 236 17.27 7.90 10.84
C GLY A 236 16.60 6.92 9.86
N LYS A 237 17.21 5.73 9.74
CA LYS A 237 16.69 4.64 8.88
C LYS A 237 15.52 3.87 9.49
N LYS A 238 15.21 4.08 10.77
CA LYS A 238 14.04 3.52 11.47
C LYS A 238 13.15 4.66 11.91
N VAL A 239 11.92 4.67 11.44
CA VAL A 239 10.98 5.75 11.68
C VAL A 239 9.54 5.24 11.76
N ASN A 240 8.75 5.87 12.61
CA ASN A 240 7.32 5.65 12.72
C ASN A 240 6.60 6.61 11.78
N ILE A 241 5.77 6.08 10.92
CA ILE A 241 4.91 6.86 10.02
C ILE A 241 3.48 6.81 10.56
N HIS A 242 3.00 7.97 10.98
CA HIS A 242 1.70 8.13 11.61
C HIS A 242 0.65 8.55 10.59
N PHE A 243 -0.38 7.74 10.47
CA PHE A 243 -1.63 8.04 9.77
C PHE A 243 -2.73 8.38 10.78
N LYS A 244 -3.87 8.85 10.30
CA LYS A 244 -5.03 9.13 11.16
C LYS A 244 -5.47 7.89 11.97
N ASN A 245 -5.38 6.70 11.39
CA ASN A 245 -5.92 5.45 11.97
C ASN A 245 -4.83 4.52 12.54
N GLY A 246 -3.59 4.97 12.64
CA GLY A 246 -2.53 4.16 13.25
C GLY A 246 -1.15 4.44 12.70
N THR A 247 -0.20 3.58 13.07
CA THR A 247 1.22 3.78 12.81
C THR A 247 1.81 2.59 12.09
N LEU A 248 2.66 2.87 11.08
CA LEU A 248 3.55 1.88 10.48
C LEU A 248 4.99 2.16 10.93
N HIS A 249 5.69 1.09 11.30
CA HIS A 249 7.12 1.14 11.59
C HIS A 249 7.89 0.78 10.34
N ILE A 250 8.71 1.70 9.85
CA ILE A 250 9.50 1.51 8.64
C ILE A 250 10.98 1.46 8.99
N GLU A 251 11.66 0.43 8.51
CA GLU A 251 13.10 0.32 8.56
C GLU A 251 13.68 0.25 7.14
N TRP A 252 14.54 1.21 6.79
CA TRP A 252 15.36 1.13 5.59
C TRP A 252 16.71 0.53 5.96
N THR A 253 16.88 -0.75 5.65
CA THR A 253 17.99 -1.59 6.11
C THR A 253 19.35 -1.21 5.51
N ARG A 254 20.43 -1.85 5.97
CA ARG A 254 21.78 -1.62 5.43
C ARG A 254 21.94 -2.11 4.00
N ASP A 255 21.27 -3.23 3.65
CA ASP A 255 21.20 -3.83 2.31
C ASP A 255 20.13 -3.19 1.41
N LYS A 256 19.61 -2.01 1.84
CA LYS A 256 18.69 -1.14 1.12
C LYS A 256 17.26 -1.68 0.96
N HIS A 257 16.89 -2.77 1.61
CA HIS A 257 15.51 -3.22 1.66
C HIS A 257 14.66 -2.33 2.58
N ILE A 258 13.39 -2.21 2.27
CA ILE A 258 12.41 -1.51 3.12
C ILE A 258 11.59 -2.56 3.85
N ILE A 259 11.69 -2.58 5.17
CA ILE A 259 10.85 -3.43 6.01
C ILE A 259 9.73 -2.58 6.60
N MET A 260 8.50 -2.94 6.26
CA MET A 260 7.30 -2.29 6.77
C MET A 260 6.62 -3.19 7.78
N THR A 261 6.46 -2.71 9.00
CA THR A 261 5.83 -3.43 10.12
C THR A 261 4.59 -2.69 10.57
N GLY A 262 3.52 -3.43 10.79
CA GLY A 262 2.26 -2.88 11.32
C GLY A 262 1.26 -3.94 11.72
N SER A 263 0.27 -3.53 12.49
CA SER A 263 -0.80 -4.40 12.98
C SER A 263 -1.78 -4.78 11.86
N VAL A 264 -2.45 -5.91 12.08
CA VAL A 264 -3.61 -6.36 11.31
C VAL A 264 -4.71 -6.76 12.28
N SER A 265 -5.97 -6.74 11.82
CA SER A 265 -7.11 -7.22 12.60
C SER A 265 -7.09 -8.73 12.76
N ASN A 266 -7.92 -9.25 13.66
CA ASN A 266 -8.26 -10.68 13.68
C ASN A 266 -9.00 -11.07 12.39
N ILE A 267 -8.87 -12.34 12.01
CA ILE A 267 -9.58 -12.93 10.88
C ILE A 267 -11.05 -13.12 11.27
N LYS A 268 -11.98 -12.56 10.49
CA LYS A 268 -13.42 -12.76 10.66
C LYS A 268 -13.97 -13.60 9.51
N ASN A 269 -14.64 -14.71 9.83
CA ASN A 269 -15.34 -15.50 8.82
C ASN A 269 -16.61 -14.77 8.37
N ILE A 270 -16.84 -14.78 7.07
CA ILE A 270 -18.07 -14.25 6.44
C ILE A 270 -18.54 -15.22 5.35
N SER A 271 -19.81 -15.16 5.01
CA SER A 271 -20.39 -15.85 3.87
C SER A 271 -20.74 -14.86 2.77
N LEU A 272 -20.42 -15.20 1.53
CA LEU A 272 -20.73 -14.41 0.35
C LEU A 272 -21.74 -15.17 -0.53
N LYS A 273 -22.77 -14.47 -0.99
CA LYS A 273 -23.67 -14.97 -2.04
C LYS A 273 -23.23 -14.36 -3.38
N ILE A 274 -22.82 -15.21 -4.31
CA ILE A 274 -22.27 -14.81 -5.62
C ILE A 274 -23.08 -15.39 -6.77
#